data_d90a258e9edff3a91e92e49095f10709
#
_entry.id   d90a258e9edff3a91e92e49095f10709
#
_cell.length_a   1.000
_cell.length_b   1.000
_cell.length_c   1.000
_cell.angle_alpha   90.00
_cell.angle_beta   90.00
_cell.angle_gamma   90.00
#
_symmetry.space_group_name_H-M   'P 1'
#
loop_
_entity.id
_entity.type
_entity.pdbx_description
1 polymer ?
#
loop_
_entity_poly.entity_id
_entity_poly.type
_entity_poly.pdbx_seq_one_letter_code
_entity_poly.pdbx_strand_id
1 'polypeptide(L)'
;MQRVSRTSSGRAGSRRAGAAALALVAALTVAGCRDDPAEPMAIRIATGSPTAVYYAFGQSLATILNRELPGVRATVVITAASAENVRLVGSGAAELGFTQADVLPTSPALIPSVDAVARVYDDQLHLVTADGGPVRTVGDLRGRRVSVGAPGSGTEITSTRLLEVAQLGGNAVRRERLGLDDSVAALRAGRIDAFFFSGGLPVRGIEELAGRSATRIVDLGEWTEPLRARYGQVYVSRDIPRSVYGMNPVTTVADPNYLIVRASLPEPLVREVTRLLMERRAELGAAHPAAGRMSPRSAIATAPLPLHPGAAAWYRAAKP
;
A
#
# COMPACT_ATOMS: atom_id res chain seq x y z
N MET A 1 89.93 43.44 46.18
CA MET A 1 90.38 42.96 44.87
C MET A 1 89.40 41.86 44.43
N GLN A 2 88.48 42.12 43.59
CA GLN A 2 87.94 41.10 42.70
C GLN A 2 86.99 41.78 41.66
N ARG A 3 87.19 41.49 40.44
CA ARG A 3 86.56 42.10 39.29
C ARG A 3 85.17 41.52 39.06
N VAL A 4 84.22 42.39 38.75
CA VAL A 4 82.87 42.04 38.26
C VAL A 4 82.96 41.98 36.70
N SER A 5 82.65 40.84 36.09
CA SER A 5 82.38 40.75 34.68
C SER A 5 80.87 40.69 34.39
N ARG A 6 80.42 41.62 33.58
CA ARG A 6 79.09 41.71 33.02
C ARG A 6 79.01 40.84 31.77
N THR A 7 78.09 39.91 31.66
CA THR A 7 77.73 39.27 30.39
C THR A 7 76.28 39.69 30.03
N SER A 8 76.16 40.28 28.87
CA SER A 8 74.95 40.65 28.18
C SER A 8 74.36 39.39 27.51
N SER A 9 73.11 39.00 27.80
CA SER A 9 72.41 37.99 27.04
C SER A 9 71.33 38.62 26.19
N GLY A 10 71.38 38.41 24.90
CA GLY A 10 70.52 39.00 23.88
C GLY A 10 69.10 38.40 23.89
N ARG A 11 68.15 39.30 23.71
CA ARG A 11 66.78 39.02 23.35
C ARG A 11 66.66 38.62 21.88
N ALA A 12 66.56 37.33 21.58
CA ALA A 12 66.17 36.84 20.26
C ALA A 12 65.46 35.47 20.37
N GLY A 13 64.20 35.46 20.77
CA GLY A 13 63.46 34.19 20.92
C GLY A 13 61.92 34.27 20.84
N SER A 14 61.31 35.47 20.80
CA SER A 14 59.84 35.59 20.96
C SER A 14 59.01 35.80 19.67
N ARG A 15 59.67 35.88 18.48
CA ARG A 15 58.92 36.11 17.20
C ARG A 15 58.59 34.86 16.40
N ARG A 16 59.18 33.69 16.70
CA ARG A 16 58.94 32.46 15.99
C ARG A 16 57.83 31.57 16.60
N ALA A 17 57.47 31.75 17.85
CA ALA A 17 56.40 31.00 18.54
C ALA A 17 54.99 31.50 18.20
N GLY A 18 54.87 32.81 17.85
CA GLY A 18 53.53 33.37 17.49
C GLY A 18 53.02 32.98 16.09
N ALA A 19 53.94 32.74 15.14
CA ALA A 19 53.56 32.36 13.77
C ALA A 19 53.12 30.89 13.65
N ALA A 20 53.67 30.00 14.48
CA ALA A 20 53.25 28.58 14.48
C ALA A 20 51.90 28.35 15.15
N ALA A 21 51.51 29.14 16.16
CA ALA A 21 50.22 29.06 16.84
C ALA A 21 49.06 29.58 15.97
N LEU A 22 49.26 30.63 15.16
CA LEU A 22 48.24 31.14 14.22
C LEU A 22 48.02 30.18 13.03
N ALA A 23 49.03 29.48 12.55
CA ALA A 23 48.89 28.49 11.49
C ALA A 23 48.13 27.24 11.95
N LEU A 24 48.23 26.82 13.22
CA LEU A 24 47.49 25.68 13.77
C LEU A 24 45.99 25.98 14.02
N VAL A 25 45.65 27.22 14.38
CA VAL A 25 44.23 27.65 14.56
C VAL A 25 43.57 27.81 13.19
N ALA A 26 44.24 28.28 12.15
CA ALA A 26 43.69 28.36 10.80
C ALA A 26 43.47 26.98 10.13
N ALA A 27 44.29 25.96 10.49
CA ALA A 27 44.12 24.59 9.99
C ALA A 27 42.94 23.85 10.67
N LEU A 28 42.54 24.22 11.89
CA LEU A 28 41.42 23.61 12.61
C LEU A 28 40.05 24.17 12.19
N THR A 29 39.98 25.35 11.55
CA THR A 29 38.72 25.94 11.08
C THR A 29 38.30 25.47 9.68
N VAL A 30 39.13 24.75 8.92
CA VAL A 30 38.79 24.17 7.61
C VAL A 30 38.31 22.72 7.70
N ALA A 31 38.40 22.08 8.88
CA ALA A 31 37.98 20.69 9.10
C ALA A 31 36.51 20.53 9.50
N GLY A 32 35.69 21.60 9.41
CA GLY A 32 34.30 21.57 9.89
C GLY A 32 33.31 21.97 8.81
N CYS A 33 33.00 21.11 7.90
CA CYS A 33 31.72 20.89 7.19
C CYS A 33 32.00 19.90 6.04
N ARG A 34 32.27 18.66 6.38
CA ARG A 34 31.84 17.60 5.50
C ARG A 34 30.37 17.45 5.86
N ASP A 35 29.50 18.01 5.04
CA ASP A 35 28.13 17.54 4.94
C ASP A 35 28.22 16.08 4.49
N ASP A 36 28.29 15.15 5.43
CA ASP A 36 27.99 13.75 5.13
C ASP A 36 26.59 13.79 4.48
N PRO A 37 26.45 13.24 3.26
CA PRO A 37 25.13 13.22 2.62
C PRO A 37 24.19 12.53 3.59
N ALA A 38 23.15 13.27 4.04
CA ALA A 38 22.15 12.74 4.95
C ALA A 38 21.63 11.41 4.39
N GLU A 39 21.59 10.38 5.23
CA GLU A 39 21.09 9.08 4.77
C GLU A 39 19.69 9.24 4.15
N PRO A 40 19.44 8.63 2.99
CA PRO A 40 18.15 8.72 2.34
C PRO A 40 17.04 8.25 3.27
N MET A 41 15.95 9.00 3.32
CA MET A 41 14.75 8.64 4.10
C MET A 41 14.16 7.34 3.55
N ALA A 42 14.06 6.31 4.38
CA ALA A 42 13.44 5.05 4.00
C ALA A 42 11.92 5.21 3.90
N ILE A 43 11.35 4.79 2.76
CA ILE A 43 9.90 4.71 2.53
C ILE A 43 9.53 3.26 2.24
N ARG A 44 8.99 2.58 3.25
CA ARG A 44 8.48 1.21 3.10
C ARG A 44 7.01 1.29 2.67
N ILE A 45 6.68 0.63 1.57
CA ILE A 45 5.33 0.61 1.00
C ILE A 45 4.74 -0.78 1.25
N ALA A 46 3.81 -0.89 2.19
CA ALA A 46 3.12 -2.14 2.50
C ALA A 46 2.11 -2.48 1.38
N THR A 47 2.23 -3.67 0.80
CA THR A 47 1.51 -4.07 -0.42
C THR A 47 0.63 -5.31 -0.20
N GLY A 48 0.88 -6.42 -0.86
CA GLY A 48 0.15 -7.68 -0.80
C GLY A 48 0.88 -8.77 -1.58
N SER A 49 0.14 -9.79 -2.05
CA SER A 49 0.69 -10.86 -2.89
C SER A 49 1.36 -10.29 -4.15
N PRO A 50 2.52 -10.87 -4.58
CA PRO A 50 3.22 -10.48 -5.81
C PRO A 50 2.38 -10.56 -7.10
N THR A 51 1.33 -11.38 -7.13
CA THR A 51 0.42 -11.54 -8.27
C THR A 51 -0.81 -10.62 -8.19
N ALA A 52 -0.91 -9.78 -7.15
CA ALA A 52 -2.02 -8.86 -6.93
C ALA A 52 -1.64 -7.39 -7.22
N VAL A 53 -2.67 -6.54 -7.33
CA VAL A 53 -2.55 -5.15 -7.77
C VAL A 53 -1.68 -4.30 -6.87
N TYR A 54 -1.80 -4.44 -5.55
CA TYR A 54 -1.03 -3.63 -4.59
C TYR A 54 0.48 -3.77 -4.80
N TYR A 55 0.95 -4.98 -5.10
CA TYR A 55 2.38 -5.21 -5.33
C TYR A 55 2.85 -4.54 -6.62
N ALA A 56 2.15 -4.75 -7.75
CA ALA A 56 2.52 -4.12 -9.02
C ALA A 56 2.49 -2.59 -8.92
N PHE A 57 1.47 -2.03 -8.30
CA PHE A 57 1.33 -0.61 -8.07
C PHE A 57 2.44 -0.07 -7.14
N GLY A 58 2.68 -0.75 -6.01
CA GLY A 58 3.73 -0.39 -5.04
C GLY A 58 5.13 -0.41 -5.63
N GLN A 59 5.46 -1.39 -6.47
CA GLN A 59 6.74 -1.48 -7.17
C GLN A 59 6.93 -0.30 -8.14
N SER A 60 5.91 0.02 -8.93
CA SER A 60 5.96 1.16 -9.84
C SER A 60 6.08 2.47 -9.08
N LEU A 61 5.33 2.65 -8.00
CA LEU A 61 5.41 3.83 -7.14
C LEU A 61 6.82 3.95 -6.49
N ALA A 62 7.37 2.86 -5.96
CA ALA A 62 8.72 2.85 -5.39
C ALA A 62 9.78 3.26 -6.43
N THR A 63 9.66 2.76 -7.66
CA THR A 63 10.54 3.12 -8.77
C THR A 63 10.47 4.61 -9.08
N ILE A 64 9.26 5.17 -9.14
CA ILE A 64 9.03 6.60 -9.38
C ILE A 64 9.63 7.44 -8.25
N LEU A 65 9.36 7.09 -6.98
CA LEU A 65 9.87 7.81 -5.82
C LEU A 65 11.40 7.82 -5.78
N ASN A 66 12.03 6.68 -6.04
CA ASN A 66 13.50 6.55 -6.07
C ASN A 66 14.15 7.37 -7.20
N ARG A 67 13.47 7.51 -8.32
CA ARG A 67 13.95 8.29 -9.47
C ARG A 67 13.79 9.80 -9.26
N GLU A 68 12.63 10.20 -8.75
CA GLU A 68 12.23 11.61 -8.71
C GLU A 68 12.59 12.32 -7.38
N LEU A 69 12.88 11.55 -6.31
CA LEU A 69 13.18 12.09 -4.97
C LEU A 69 14.57 11.60 -4.49
N PRO A 70 15.65 12.31 -4.79
CA PRO A 70 17.03 11.86 -4.46
C PRO A 70 17.28 11.59 -2.97
N GLY A 71 16.54 12.25 -2.07
CA GLY A 71 16.60 12.05 -0.61
C GLY A 71 15.75 10.91 -0.08
N VAL A 72 15.18 10.05 -0.95
CA VAL A 72 14.25 8.96 -0.57
C VAL A 72 14.78 7.63 -1.07
N ARG A 73 14.63 6.59 -0.25
CA ARG A 73 14.81 5.18 -0.62
C ARG A 73 13.50 4.44 -0.40
N ALA A 74 12.71 4.27 -1.45
CA ALA A 74 11.45 3.55 -1.43
C ALA A 74 11.65 2.06 -1.73
N THR A 75 10.99 1.20 -0.94
CA THR A 75 10.98 -0.26 -1.10
C THR A 75 9.57 -0.81 -0.85
N VAL A 76 9.23 -1.96 -1.44
CA VAL A 76 7.96 -2.63 -1.16
C VAL A 76 8.11 -3.69 -0.08
N VAL A 77 7.06 -3.85 0.72
CA VAL A 77 6.92 -4.91 1.73
C VAL A 77 5.76 -5.80 1.31
N ILE A 78 6.03 -7.09 1.13
CA ILE A 78 5.00 -8.11 0.86
C ILE A 78 4.29 -8.42 2.17
N THR A 79 2.96 -8.40 2.16
CA THR A 79 2.11 -8.58 3.34
C THR A 79 0.88 -9.43 2.99
N ALA A 80 0.05 -9.71 4.01
CA ALA A 80 -1.30 -10.26 3.79
C ALA A 80 -2.30 -9.22 3.23
N ALA A 81 -1.87 -8.01 2.92
CA ALA A 81 -2.63 -6.86 2.40
C ALA A 81 -3.36 -6.05 3.50
N SER A 82 -4.56 -5.58 3.23
CA SER A 82 -5.22 -4.40 3.81
C SER A 82 -5.12 -4.23 5.33
N ALA A 83 -5.54 -5.21 6.14
CA ALA A 83 -5.52 -5.04 7.61
C ALA A 83 -4.10 -5.08 8.17
N GLU A 84 -3.22 -5.90 7.59
CA GLU A 84 -1.81 -5.88 7.96
C GLU A 84 -1.15 -4.55 7.57
N ASN A 85 -1.48 -4.01 6.40
CA ASN A 85 -0.95 -2.73 5.93
C ASN A 85 -1.36 -1.57 6.86
N VAL A 86 -2.63 -1.51 7.26
CA VAL A 86 -3.11 -0.51 8.25
C VAL A 86 -2.32 -0.63 9.54
N ARG A 87 -2.07 -1.85 10.03
CA ARG A 87 -1.28 -2.08 11.24
C ARG A 87 0.18 -1.62 11.08
N LEU A 88 0.82 -1.95 9.95
CA LEU A 88 2.21 -1.56 9.69
C LEU A 88 2.36 -0.04 9.57
N VAL A 89 1.45 0.63 8.85
CA VAL A 89 1.47 2.09 8.71
C VAL A 89 1.14 2.77 10.03
N GLY A 90 0.10 2.33 10.74
CA GLY A 90 -0.31 2.92 12.01
C GLY A 90 0.72 2.75 13.13
N SER A 91 1.50 1.66 13.12
CA SER A 91 2.60 1.42 14.06
C SER A 91 3.94 2.08 13.65
N GLY A 92 4.03 2.65 12.45
CA GLY A 92 5.28 3.21 11.91
C GLY A 92 6.27 2.15 11.38
N ALA A 93 5.83 0.90 11.23
CA ALA A 93 6.63 -0.15 10.60
C ALA A 93 6.67 -0.03 9.07
N ALA A 94 5.74 0.74 8.48
CA ALA A 94 5.77 1.19 7.10
C ALA A 94 5.36 2.68 7.02
N GLU A 95 5.81 3.37 6.00
CA GLU A 95 5.49 4.79 5.75
C GLU A 95 4.24 4.94 4.91
N LEU A 96 4.06 4.07 3.92
CA LEU A 96 2.93 4.01 3.00
C LEU A 96 2.33 2.61 2.98
N GLY A 97 1.09 2.48 2.56
CA GLY A 97 0.45 1.19 2.35
C GLY A 97 -0.85 1.31 1.56
N PHE A 98 -1.36 0.17 1.12
CA PHE A 98 -2.66 0.11 0.46
C PHE A 98 -3.68 -0.56 1.38
N THR A 99 -4.93 -0.08 1.37
CA THR A 99 -6.01 -0.70 2.13
C THR A 99 -7.36 -0.52 1.44
N GLN A 100 -8.22 -1.52 1.60
CA GLN A 100 -9.64 -1.38 1.31
C GLN A 100 -10.32 -0.51 2.37
N ALA A 101 -11.34 0.24 1.97
CA ALA A 101 -12.06 1.14 2.87
C ALA A 101 -12.81 0.38 3.98
N ASP A 102 -13.34 -0.80 3.68
CA ASP A 102 -14.11 -1.62 4.61
C ASP A 102 -13.28 -2.21 5.75
N VAL A 103 -11.96 -2.24 5.60
CA VAL A 103 -11.02 -2.71 6.63
C VAL A 103 -10.87 -1.69 7.76
N LEU A 104 -10.96 -0.40 7.48
CA LEU A 104 -10.68 0.66 8.44
C LEU A 104 -11.47 0.57 9.74
N PRO A 105 -12.79 0.30 9.73
CA PRO A 105 -13.57 0.14 10.95
C PRO A 105 -13.13 -1.03 11.86
N THR A 106 -12.36 -1.99 11.33
CA THR A 106 -11.85 -3.13 12.11
C THR A 106 -10.59 -2.79 12.93
N SER A 107 -10.00 -1.62 12.69
CA SER A 107 -8.76 -1.17 13.34
C SER A 107 -8.90 0.26 13.90
N PRO A 108 -9.95 0.58 14.69
CA PRO A 108 -10.27 1.95 15.08
C PRO A 108 -9.15 2.62 15.89
N ALA A 109 -8.40 1.87 16.67
CA ALA A 109 -7.28 2.38 17.47
C ALA A 109 -6.11 2.90 16.62
N LEU A 110 -5.98 2.45 15.37
CA LEU A 110 -4.90 2.86 14.45
C LEU A 110 -5.28 4.04 13.56
N ILE A 111 -6.57 4.34 13.43
CA ILE A 111 -7.06 5.42 12.56
C ILE A 111 -6.40 6.78 12.85
N PRO A 112 -6.20 7.22 14.12
CA PRO A 112 -5.55 8.50 14.41
C PRO A 112 -4.10 8.60 13.91
N SER A 113 -3.44 7.47 13.63
CA SER A 113 -2.05 7.40 13.17
C SER A 113 -1.93 7.24 11.66
N VAL A 114 -3.06 7.21 10.94
CA VAL A 114 -3.12 6.91 9.51
C VAL A 114 -3.99 7.94 8.78
N ASP A 115 -3.42 8.57 7.77
CA ASP A 115 -4.13 9.46 6.84
C ASP A 115 -4.16 8.85 5.43
N ALA A 116 -5.03 9.37 4.57
CA ALA A 116 -5.06 8.99 3.18
C ALA A 116 -4.22 9.95 2.30
N VAL A 117 -3.55 9.37 1.32
CA VAL A 117 -2.96 10.13 0.19
C VAL A 117 -3.98 10.25 -0.93
N ALA A 118 -4.67 9.16 -1.26
CA ALA A 118 -5.63 9.10 -2.36
C ALA A 118 -6.53 7.87 -2.28
N ARG A 119 -7.77 7.98 -2.77
CA ARG A 119 -8.49 6.84 -3.33
C ARG A 119 -7.87 6.49 -4.67
N VAL A 120 -7.47 5.23 -4.85
CA VAL A 120 -6.69 4.82 -6.03
C VAL A 120 -7.51 4.06 -7.06
N TYR A 121 -8.30 3.06 -6.67
CA TYR A 121 -9.21 2.30 -7.53
C TYR A 121 -10.23 1.55 -6.67
N ASP A 122 -11.16 0.81 -7.31
CA ASP A 122 -12.09 -0.08 -6.62
C ASP A 122 -11.67 -1.53 -6.82
N ASP A 123 -11.57 -2.30 -5.74
CA ASP A 123 -11.48 -3.76 -5.81
C ASP A 123 -12.85 -4.34 -6.11
N GLN A 124 -12.89 -5.36 -6.95
CA GLN A 124 -14.04 -6.20 -7.19
C GLN A 124 -13.88 -7.52 -6.43
N LEU A 125 -14.90 -7.92 -5.67
CA LEU A 125 -14.91 -9.21 -5.00
C LEU A 125 -15.24 -10.31 -6.01
N HIS A 126 -14.32 -11.24 -6.19
CA HIS A 126 -14.50 -12.43 -7.01
C HIS A 126 -14.89 -13.61 -6.13
N LEU A 127 -15.89 -14.38 -6.52
CA LEU A 127 -16.12 -15.74 -6.04
C LEU A 127 -15.87 -16.69 -7.20
N VAL A 128 -14.71 -17.35 -7.17
CA VAL A 128 -14.22 -18.19 -8.26
C VAL A 128 -14.42 -19.67 -7.93
N THR A 129 -14.91 -20.43 -8.90
CA THR A 129 -15.16 -21.88 -8.79
C THR A 129 -14.87 -22.58 -10.13
N ALA A 130 -14.78 -23.91 -10.12
CA ALA A 130 -14.71 -24.70 -11.35
C ALA A 130 -16.04 -24.59 -12.12
N ASP A 131 -15.99 -24.46 -13.45
CA ASP A 131 -17.21 -24.25 -14.28
C ASP A 131 -18.20 -25.43 -14.20
N GLY A 132 -17.72 -26.67 -14.19
CA GLY A 132 -18.53 -27.88 -13.95
C GLY A 132 -18.87 -28.15 -12.47
N GLY A 133 -18.40 -27.28 -11.54
CA GLY A 133 -18.56 -27.47 -10.11
C GLY A 133 -19.98 -27.20 -9.59
N PRO A 134 -20.25 -27.58 -8.33
CA PRO A 134 -21.57 -27.46 -7.72
C PRO A 134 -21.92 -26.03 -7.24
N VAL A 135 -20.96 -25.11 -7.22
CA VAL A 135 -21.18 -23.75 -6.73
C VAL A 135 -21.59 -22.85 -7.88
N ARG A 136 -22.82 -22.34 -7.86
CA ARG A 136 -23.40 -21.41 -8.84
C ARG A 136 -23.90 -20.11 -8.22
N THR A 137 -24.23 -20.18 -6.93
CA THR A 137 -24.69 -19.05 -6.11
C THR A 137 -23.95 -19.03 -4.78
N VAL A 138 -24.06 -17.95 -4.03
CA VAL A 138 -23.50 -17.87 -2.66
C VAL A 138 -24.13 -18.92 -1.75
N GLY A 139 -25.42 -19.23 -1.92
CA GLY A 139 -26.13 -20.26 -1.13
C GLY A 139 -25.52 -21.66 -1.25
N ASP A 140 -24.93 -21.99 -2.42
CA ASP A 140 -24.32 -23.30 -2.68
C ASP A 140 -23.00 -23.51 -1.90
N LEU A 141 -22.47 -22.48 -1.25
CA LEU A 141 -21.27 -22.56 -0.41
C LEU A 141 -21.51 -23.34 0.90
N ARG A 142 -22.77 -23.58 1.28
CA ARG A 142 -23.10 -24.33 2.51
C ARG A 142 -22.46 -25.72 2.50
N GLY A 143 -21.67 -26.02 3.54
CA GLY A 143 -20.92 -27.26 3.69
C GLY A 143 -19.70 -27.41 2.78
N ARG A 144 -19.42 -26.44 1.90
CA ARG A 144 -18.27 -26.47 0.96
C ARG A 144 -16.97 -25.99 1.63
N ARG A 145 -15.85 -26.40 1.03
CA ARG A 145 -14.52 -25.91 1.37
C ARG A 145 -14.25 -24.63 0.57
N VAL A 146 -14.15 -23.50 1.24
CA VAL A 146 -14.05 -22.19 0.60
C VAL A 146 -12.90 -21.41 1.18
N SER A 147 -11.97 -20.96 0.34
CA SER A 147 -10.99 -19.99 0.78
C SER A 147 -11.63 -18.61 0.89
N VAL A 148 -11.53 -18.03 2.09
CA VAL A 148 -12.06 -16.69 2.41
C VAL A 148 -11.02 -15.58 2.32
N GLY A 149 -9.80 -15.89 1.86
CA GLY A 149 -8.67 -14.95 1.79
C GLY A 149 -7.60 -15.24 2.84
N ALA A 150 -6.42 -14.64 2.67
CA ALA A 150 -5.33 -14.76 3.62
C ALA A 150 -5.70 -14.12 4.97
N PRO A 151 -5.15 -14.62 6.09
CA PRO A 151 -5.35 -14.01 7.40
C PRO A 151 -4.96 -12.53 7.40
N GLY A 152 -5.87 -11.64 7.82
CA GLY A 152 -5.62 -10.19 7.87
C GLY A 152 -5.71 -9.48 6.52
N SER A 153 -6.20 -10.15 5.46
CA SER A 153 -6.45 -9.50 4.16
C SER A 153 -7.81 -8.80 4.13
N GLY A 154 -7.94 -7.81 3.23
CA GLY A 154 -9.24 -7.23 2.91
C GLY A 154 -10.22 -8.27 2.36
N THR A 155 -9.74 -9.22 1.55
CA THR A 155 -10.54 -10.35 1.06
C THR A 155 -11.20 -11.13 2.20
N GLU A 156 -10.45 -11.44 3.27
CA GLU A 156 -10.99 -12.16 4.43
C GLU A 156 -12.13 -11.38 5.11
N ILE A 157 -11.97 -10.06 5.24
CA ILE A 157 -12.97 -9.20 5.86
C ILE A 157 -14.22 -9.12 4.99
N THR A 158 -14.08 -8.78 3.72
CA THR A 158 -15.22 -8.62 2.79
C THR A 158 -15.97 -9.93 2.59
N SER A 159 -15.26 -11.05 2.37
CA SER A 159 -15.88 -12.38 2.19
C SER A 159 -16.58 -12.87 3.45
N THR A 160 -15.99 -12.64 4.62
CA THR A 160 -16.63 -13.01 5.91
C THR A 160 -17.92 -12.23 6.12
N ARG A 161 -17.92 -10.92 5.85
CA ARG A 161 -19.12 -10.08 5.92
C ARG A 161 -20.19 -10.52 4.92
N LEU A 162 -19.79 -10.87 3.69
CA LEU A 162 -20.71 -11.40 2.70
C LEU A 162 -21.35 -12.72 3.18
N LEU A 163 -20.55 -13.64 3.70
CA LEU A 163 -21.07 -14.89 4.26
C LEU A 163 -22.02 -14.64 5.45
N GLU A 164 -21.75 -13.63 6.27
CA GLU A 164 -22.64 -13.27 7.39
C GLU A 164 -23.99 -12.73 6.91
N VAL A 165 -24.02 -11.82 5.92
CA VAL A 165 -25.27 -11.31 5.37
C VAL A 165 -26.03 -12.37 4.57
N ALA A 166 -25.32 -13.34 3.99
CA ALA A 166 -25.89 -14.50 3.32
C ALA A 166 -26.35 -15.63 4.29
N GLN A 167 -26.29 -15.39 5.60
CA GLN A 167 -26.63 -16.39 6.63
C GLN A 167 -25.80 -17.70 6.53
N LEU A 168 -24.56 -17.55 6.07
CA LEU A 168 -23.54 -18.60 5.97
C LEU A 168 -22.40 -18.37 6.98
N GLY A 169 -22.68 -17.65 8.06
CA GLY A 169 -21.76 -17.41 9.16
C GLY A 169 -21.43 -18.69 9.97
N GLY A 170 -20.53 -18.55 10.95
CA GLY A 170 -20.11 -19.67 11.81
C GLY A 170 -19.54 -20.83 11.02
N ASN A 171 -20.05 -22.05 11.26
CA ASN A 171 -19.59 -23.30 10.64
C ASN A 171 -20.39 -23.71 9.39
N ALA A 172 -21.24 -22.82 8.84
CA ALA A 172 -22.01 -23.13 7.65
C ALA A 172 -21.17 -23.40 6.41
N VAL A 173 -19.93 -22.86 6.38
CA VAL A 173 -18.94 -23.05 5.32
C VAL A 173 -17.63 -23.57 5.96
N ARG A 174 -16.99 -24.53 5.34
CA ARG A 174 -15.64 -24.99 5.75
C ARG A 174 -14.60 -24.01 5.24
N ARG A 175 -14.24 -23.05 6.10
CA ARG A 175 -13.38 -21.92 5.71
C ARG A 175 -11.92 -22.32 5.70
N GLU A 176 -11.26 -22.01 4.57
CA GLU A 176 -9.81 -22.02 4.43
C GLU A 176 -9.31 -20.58 4.35
N ARG A 177 -8.13 -20.30 4.91
CA ARG A 177 -7.58 -18.93 4.95
C ARG A 177 -6.31 -18.89 4.10
N LEU A 178 -6.49 -18.85 2.77
CA LEU A 178 -5.41 -18.94 1.79
C LEU A 178 -5.25 -17.60 1.04
N GLY A 179 -3.99 -17.27 0.71
CA GLY A 179 -3.70 -16.21 -0.24
C GLY A 179 -4.17 -16.55 -1.66
N LEU A 180 -4.05 -15.60 -2.60
CA LEU A 180 -4.51 -15.79 -3.99
C LEU A 180 -3.87 -17.00 -4.64
N ASP A 181 -2.53 -17.10 -4.60
CA ASP A 181 -1.78 -18.14 -5.30
C ASP A 181 -2.07 -19.53 -4.74
N ASP A 182 -2.16 -19.63 -3.40
CA ASP A 182 -2.53 -20.88 -2.72
C ASP A 182 -3.99 -21.26 -3.00
N SER A 183 -4.90 -20.29 -3.08
CA SER A 183 -6.31 -20.51 -3.43
C SER A 183 -6.45 -21.04 -4.85
N VAL A 184 -5.74 -20.44 -5.82
CA VAL A 184 -5.69 -20.92 -7.21
C VAL A 184 -5.15 -22.35 -7.27
N ALA A 185 -4.04 -22.63 -6.60
CA ALA A 185 -3.45 -23.96 -6.55
C ALA A 185 -4.38 -24.98 -5.88
N ALA A 186 -5.07 -24.59 -4.79
CA ALA A 186 -5.99 -25.45 -4.07
C ALA A 186 -7.26 -25.76 -4.89
N LEU A 187 -7.82 -24.78 -5.61
CA LEU A 187 -8.98 -24.98 -6.49
C LEU A 187 -8.62 -25.95 -7.63
N ARG A 188 -7.49 -25.72 -8.31
CA ARG A 188 -7.00 -26.62 -9.38
C ARG A 188 -6.80 -28.06 -8.92
N ALA A 189 -6.32 -28.24 -7.69
CA ALA A 189 -6.11 -29.56 -7.09
C ALA A 189 -7.39 -30.18 -6.49
N GLY A 190 -8.54 -29.50 -6.57
CA GLY A 190 -9.80 -29.96 -5.96
C GLY A 190 -9.77 -30.01 -4.43
N ARG A 191 -8.82 -29.31 -3.79
CA ARG A 191 -8.74 -29.23 -2.32
C ARG A 191 -9.76 -28.27 -1.73
N ILE A 192 -10.20 -27.27 -2.49
CA ILE A 192 -11.31 -26.37 -2.18
C ILE A 192 -12.33 -26.37 -3.32
N ASP A 193 -13.55 -25.96 -3.04
CA ASP A 193 -14.67 -25.95 -3.99
C ASP A 193 -14.85 -24.56 -4.62
N ALA A 194 -14.42 -23.51 -3.92
CA ALA A 194 -14.44 -22.11 -4.36
C ALA A 194 -13.43 -21.29 -3.56
N PHE A 195 -13.11 -20.10 -4.06
CA PHE A 195 -12.39 -19.09 -3.29
C PHE A 195 -12.92 -17.68 -3.55
N PHE A 196 -12.84 -16.86 -2.53
CA PHE A 196 -13.00 -15.42 -2.63
C PHE A 196 -11.66 -14.74 -2.88
N PHE A 197 -11.68 -13.68 -3.68
CA PHE A 197 -10.58 -12.75 -3.82
C PHE A 197 -11.09 -11.35 -4.16
N SER A 198 -10.63 -10.34 -3.44
CA SER A 198 -10.92 -8.94 -3.68
C SER A 198 -9.70 -8.30 -4.36
N GLY A 199 -9.90 -7.73 -5.56
CA GLY A 199 -8.81 -7.13 -6.32
C GLY A 199 -9.28 -6.30 -7.52
N GLY A 200 -8.42 -5.35 -7.95
CA GLY A 200 -8.64 -4.55 -9.15
C GLY A 200 -8.47 -5.39 -10.43
N LEU A 201 -9.23 -5.06 -11.47
CA LEU A 201 -9.26 -5.80 -12.72
C LEU A 201 -8.12 -5.40 -13.69
N PRO A 202 -7.50 -6.39 -14.38
CA PRO A 202 -7.59 -7.83 -14.17
C PRO A 202 -6.77 -8.32 -12.98
N VAL A 203 -7.21 -9.36 -12.27
CA VAL A 203 -6.41 -10.07 -11.28
C VAL A 203 -5.60 -11.15 -12.00
N ARG A 204 -4.29 -10.99 -12.07
CA ARG A 204 -3.40 -11.86 -12.86
C ARG A 204 -3.55 -13.34 -12.52
N GLY A 205 -3.60 -13.69 -11.23
CA GLY A 205 -3.76 -15.08 -10.81
C GLY A 205 -5.08 -15.72 -11.28
N ILE A 206 -6.17 -14.93 -11.36
CA ILE A 206 -7.46 -15.38 -11.88
C ILE A 206 -7.43 -15.48 -13.42
N GLU A 207 -6.79 -14.52 -14.08
CA GLU A 207 -6.60 -14.52 -15.54
C GLU A 207 -5.81 -15.76 -16.01
N GLU A 208 -4.70 -16.07 -15.34
CA GLU A 208 -3.90 -17.26 -15.62
C GLU A 208 -4.68 -18.56 -15.34
N LEU A 209 -5.51 -18.59 -14.29
CA LEU A 209 -6.38 -19.72 -13.99
C LEU A 209 -7.41 -19.93 -15.11
N ALA A 210 -8.09 -18.85 -15.54
CA ALA A 210 -9.08 -18.87 -16.61
C ALA A 210 -8.52 -19.37 -17.94
N GLY A 211 -7.29 -19.02 -18.27
CA GLY A 211 -6.59 -19.48 -19.47
C GLY A 211 -6.19 -20.97 -19.45
N ARG A 212 -6.20 -21.61 -18.27
CA ARG A 212 -5.72 -23.00 -18.10
C ARG A 212 -6.79 -23.99 -17.64
N SER A 213 -7.90 -23.52 -17.14
CA SER A 213 -8.95 -24.36 -16.53
C SER A 213 -10.33 -23.75 -16.75
N ALA A 214 -11.33 -24.58 -17.01
CA ALA A 214 -12.70 -24.13 -17.09
C ALA A 214 -13.17 -23.66 -15.70
N THR A 215 -13.25 -22.34 -15.55
CA THR A 215 -13.65 -21.67 -14.31
C THR A 215 -14.75 -20.66 -14.56
N ARG A 216 -15.49 -20.32 -13.52
CA ARG A 216 -16.49 -19.25 -13.54
C ARG A 216 -16.30 -18.31 -12.35
N ILE A 217 -16.80 -17.11 -12.51
CA ILE A 217 -17.04 -16.17 -11.42
C ILE A 217 -18.55 -16.18 -11.13
N VAL A 218 -18.90 -16.28 -9.87
CA VAL A 218 -20.31 -16.26 -9.41
C VAL A 218 -20.74 -14.81 -9.27
N ASP A 219 -21.98 -14.50 -9.73
CA ASP A 219 -22.58 -13.17 -9.56
C ASP A 219 -22.81 -12.87 -8.07
N LEU A 220 -22.41 -11.67 -7.65
CA LEU A 220 -22.52 -11.19 -6.28
C LEU A 220 -23.32 -9.87 -6.16
N GLY A 221 -23.91 -9.40 -7.26
CA GLY A 221 -24.57 -8.10 -7.32
C GLY A 221 -25.68 -7.91 -6.26
N GLU A 222 -26.45 -8.95 -5.98
CA GLU A 222 -27.54 -8.94 -4.99
C GLU A 222 -27.05 -8.67 -3.56
N TRP A 223 -25.75 -8.92 -3.27
CA TRP A 223 -25.19 -8.77 -1.91
C TRP A 223 -24.70 -7.36 -1.60
N THR A 224 -24.69 -6.45 -2.58
CA THR A 224 -24.24 -5.07 -2.36
C THR A 224 -25.10 -4.34 -1.34
N GLU A 225 -26.42 -4.36 -1.50
CA GLU A 225 -27.32 -3.65 -0.57
C GLU A 225 -27.36 -4.28 0.84
N PRO A 226 -27.40 -5.61 1.03
CA PRO A 226 -27.27 -6.21 2.35
C PRO A 226 -25.95 -5.84 3.06
N LEU A 227 -24.83 -5.79 2.34
CA LEU A 227 -23.54 -5.37 2.90
C LEU A 227 -23.55 -3.88 3.29
N ARG A 228 -24.11 -3.01 2.45
CA ARG A 228 -24.24 -1.56 2.74
C ARG A 228 -25.11 -1.32 3.96
N ALA A 229 -26.24 -2.00 4.06
CA ALA A 229 -27.16 -1.86 5.17
C ALA A 229 -26.54 -2.25 6.52
N ARG A 230 -25.64 -3.25 6.51
CA ARG A 230 -25.06 -3.78 7.76
C ARG A 230 -23.71 -3.17 8.10
N TYR A 231 -22.86 -2.86 7.10
CA TYR A 231 -21.45 -2.49 7.32
C TYR A 231 -21.06 -1.11 6.79
N GLY A 232 -22.00 -0.39 6.17
CA GLY A 232 -21.80 1.00 5.73
C GLY A 232 -21.68 1.18 4.23
N GLN A 233 -21.69 2.44 3.82
CA GLN A 233 -21.87 2.87 2.43
C GLN A 233 -20.63 2.72 1.52
N VAL A 234 -19.56 2.08 2.01
CA VAL A 234 -18.34 1.89 1.22
C VAL A 234 -18.52 0.91 0.06
N TYR A 235 -19.42 -0.08 0.22
CA TYR A 235 -19.67 -1.07 -0.82
C TYR A 235 -20.46 -0.48 -1.99
N VAL A 236 -20.03 -0.78 -3.20
CA VAL A 236 -20.68 -0.36 -4.45
C VAL A 236 -20.83 -1.55 -5.40
N SER A 237 -21.82 -1.49 -6.28
CA SER A 237 -21.98 -2.48 -7.35
C SER A 237 -21.05 -2.15 -8.51
N ARG A 238 -20.36 -3.16 -9.08
CA ARG A 238 -19.51 -3.05 -10.25
C ARG A 238 -19.65 -4.31 -11.11
N ASP A 239 -19.37 -4.17 -12.39
CA ASP A 239 -19.37 -5.28 -13.33
C ASP A 239 -17.94 -5.81 -13.56
N ILE A 240 -17.84 -7.12 -13.73
CA ILE A 240 -16.68 -7.81 -14.28
C ILE A 240 -17.06 -8.21 -15.72
N PRO A 241 -16.66 -7.44 -16.74
CA PRO A 241 -17.06 -7.70 -18.10
C PRO A 241 -16.30 -8.90 -18.71
N ARG A 242 -16.90 -9.55 -19.71
CA ARG A 242 -16.30 -10.69 -20.41
C ARG A 242 -14.89 -10.41 -20.92
N SER A 243 -14.62 -9.17 -21.32
CA SER A 243 -13.31 -8.76 -21.87
C SER A 243 -12.16 -8.90 -20.89
N VAL A 244 -12.43 -9.06 -19.57
CA VAL A 244 -11.38 -9.18 -18.55
C VAL A 244 -10.80 -10.59 -18.50
N TYR A 245 -11.67 -11.62 -18.45
CA TYR A 245 -11.24 -13.01 -18.25
C TYR A 245 -11.77 -13.99 -19.30
N GLY A 246 -12.52 -13.52 -20.29
CA GLY A 246 -13.21 -14.39 -21.26
C GLY A 246 -14.44 -15.12 -20.72
N MET A 247 -14.72 -15.00 -19.40
CA MET A 247 -15.87 -15.62 -18.73
C MET A 247 -17.17 -14.86 -18.97
N ASN A 248 -18.31 -15.44 -18.59
CA ASN A 248 -19.58 -14.72 -18.60
C ASN A 248 -19.48 -13.47 -17.71
N PRO A 249 -20.05 -12.33 -18.15
CA PRO A 249 -20.06 -11.14 -17.32
C PRO A 249 -20.89 -11.35 -16.06
N VAL A 250 -20.49 -10.74 -14.98
CA VAL A 250 -21.18 -10.78 -13.69
C VAL A 250 -21.19 -9.41 -13.06
N THR A 251 -22.21 -9.12 -12.25
CA THR A 251 -22.20 -8.00 -11.31
C THR A 251 -21.63 -8.46 -9.98
N THR A 252 -20.87 -7.61 -9.33
CA THR A 252 -20.21 -7.95 -8.06
C THR A 252 -20.17 -6.77 -7.09
N VAL A 253 -19.87 -7.10 -5.84
CA VAL A 253 -19.55 -6.13 -4.80
C VAL A 253 -18.16 -5.57 -5.02
N ALA A 254 -18.02 -4.27 -4.91
CA ALA A 254 -16.74 -3.59 -4.96
C ALA A 254 -16.54 -2.65 -3.77
N ASP A 255 -15.29 -2.42 -3.42
CA ASP A 255 -14.86 -1.58 -2.30
C ASP A 255 -13.70 -0.66 -2.73
N PRO A 256 -13.74 0.64 -2.35
CA PRO A 256 -12.66 1.56 -2.66
C PRO A 256 -11.34 1.18 -2.00
N ASN A 257 -10.24 1.37 -2.74
CA ASN A 257 -8.89 1.24 -2.21
C ASN A 257 -8.24 2.59 -2.01
N TYR A 258 -7.51 2.72 -0.92
CA TYR A 258 -6.75 3.91 -0.57
C TYR A 258 -5.26 3.62 -0.54
N LEU A 259 -4.46 4.57 -1.02
CA LEU A 259 -3.08 4.71 -0.62
C LEU A 259 -3.10 5.48 0.70
N ILE A 260 -2.65 4.82 1.76
CA ILE A 260 -2.56 5.37 3.12
C ILE A 260 -1.13 5.72 3.47
N VAL A 261 -0.99 6.62 4.42
CA VAL A 261 0.28 7.15 4.89
C VAL A 261 0.27 7.28 6.40
N ARG A 262 1.42 7.13 7.04
CA ARG A 262 1.58 7.46 8.45
C ARG A 262 1.34 8.96 8.65
N ALA A 263 0.39 9.31 9.53
CA ALA A 263 -0.05 10.70 9.75
C ALA A 263 1.09 11.66 10.17
N SER A 264 2.17 11.14 10.76
CA SER A 264 3.32 11.94 11.21
C SER A 264 4.40 12.17 10.13
N LEU A 265 4.19 11.72 8.87
CA LEU A 265 5.14 12.00 7.80
C LEU A 265 5.17 13.52 7.48
N PRO A 266 6.34 14.08 7.09
CA PRO A 266 6.44 15.49 6.78
C PRO A 266 5.51 15.91 5.62
N GLU A 267 4.74 17.00 5.79
CA GLU A 267 3.84 17.54 4.76
C GLU A 267 4.50 17.75 3.39
N PRO A 268 5.73 18.32 3.30
CA PRO A 268 6.38 18.50 2.01
C PRO A 268 6.62 17.18 1.27
N LEU A 269 7.00 16.11 1.99
CA LEU A 269 7.22 14.79 1.41
C LEU A 269 5.92 14.20 0.89
N VAL A 270 4.85 14.21 1.70
CA VAL A 270 3.55 13.65 1.27
C VAL A 270 2.94 14.46 0.13
N ARG A 271 3.18 15.77 0.09
CA ARG A 271 2.80 16.62 -1.06
C ARG A 271 3.49 16.16 -2.35
N GLU A 272 4.80 15.88 -2.30
CA GLU A 272 5.55 15.37 -3.45
C GLU A 272 5.13 13.95 -3.85
N VAL A 273 4.91 13.06 -2.88
CA VAL A 273 4.34 11.71 -3.14
C VAL A 273 3.00 11.84 -3.87
N THR A 274 2.12 12.76 -3.41
CA THR A 274 0.81 12.99 -4.04
C THR A 274 0.96 13.55 -5.45
N ARG A 275 1.87 14.49 -5.65
CA ARG A 275 2.18 15.05 -6.97
C ARG A 275 2.61 13.95 -7.93
N LEU A 276 3.60 13.16 -7.55
CA LEU A 276 4.12 12.07 -8.38
C LEU A 276 3.06 11.00 -8.66
N LEU A 277 2.25 10.63 -7.65
CA LEU A 277 1.12 9.71 -7.82
C LEU A 277 0.17 10.19 -8.93
N MET A 278 -0.16 11.47 -8.97
CA MET A 278 -1.11 12.02 -9.92
C MET A 278 -0.50 12.34 -11.29
N GLU A 279 0.71 12.90 -11.33
CA GLU A 279 1.38 13.26 -12.59
C GLU A 279 1.92 12.04 -13.35
N ARG A 280 2.35 11.00 -12.64
CA ARG A 280 2.89 9.75 -13.21
C ARG A 280 1.83 8.62 -13.34
N ARG A 281 0.52 8.94 -13.23
CA ARG A 281 -0.55 7.94 -13.29
C ARG A 281 -0.56 7.09 -14.57
N ALA A 282 -0.07 7.61 -15.69
CA ALA A 282 0.08 6.84 -16.91
C ALA A 282 1.15 5.75 -16.78
N GLU A 283 2.28 6.04 -16.12
CA GLU A 283 3.34 5.09 -15.83
C GLU A 283 2.86 4.03 -14.82
N LEU A 284 2.13 4.44 -13.79
CA LEU A 284 1.48 3.53 -12.84
C LEU A 284 0.45 2.63 -13.56
N GLY A 285 -0.31 3.18 -14.49
CA GLY A 285 -1.27 2.45 -15.33
C GLY A 285 -0.63 1.44 -16.27
N ALA A 286 0.60 1.67 -16.69
CA ALA A 286 1.37 0.70 -17.48
C ALA A 286 1.78 -0.52 -16.62
N ALA A 287 2.01 -0.34 -15.31
CA ALA A 287 2.27 -1.44 -14.39
C ALA A 287 1.00 -2.25 -14.08
N HIS A 288 -0.14 -1.58 -13.94
CA HIS A 288 -1.44 -2.22 -13.76
C HIS A 288 -2.60 -1.29 -14.18
N PRO A 289 -3.55 -1.74 -15.04
CA PRO A 289 -4.63 -0.89 -15.58
C PRO A 289 -5.49 -0.20 -14.53
N ALA A 290 -5.71 -0.82 -13.36
CA ALA A 290 -6.47 -0.22 -12.27
C ALA A 290 -5.82 1.08 -11.76
N ALA A 291 -4.48 1.16 -11.73
CA ALA A 291 -3.75 2.34 -11.29
C ALA A 291 -3.87 3.54 -12.25
N GLY A 292 -4.08 3.29 -13.54
CA GLY A 292 -4.24 4.34 -14.56
C GLY A 292 -5.57 5.09 -14.50
N ARG A 293 -6.56 4.59 -13.75
CA ARG A 293 -7.91 5.18 -13.69
C ARG A 293 -8.08 6.30 -12.67
N MET A 294 -7.04 6.64 -11.92
CA MET A 294 -7.08 7.71 -10.93
C MET A 294 -7.30 9.09 -11.57
N SER A 295 -8.05 9.93 -10.89
CA SER A 295 -8.17 11.35 -11.21
C SER A 295 -8.12 12.19 -9.92
N PRO A 296 -7.65 13.45 -9.96
CA PRO A 296 -7.63 14.30 -8.76
C PRO A 296 -9.02 14.45 -8.12
N ARG A 297 -10.09 14.46 -8.93
CA ARG A 297 -11.48 14.58 -8.43
C ARG A 297 -11.92 13.34 -7.65
N SER A 298 -11.63 12.13 -8.13
CA SER A 298 -12.00 10.89 -7.45
C SER A 298 -11.08 10.56 -6.29
N ALA A 299 -9.82 10.96 -6.36
CA ALA A 299 -8.78 10.62 -5.39
C ALA A 299 -9.01 11.23 -4.00
N ILE A 300 -9.74 12.35 -3.89
CA ILE A 300 -10.04 13.00 -2.62
C ILE A 300 -11.18 12.34 -1.81
N ALA A 301 -11.89 11.38 -2.39
CA ALA A 301 -13.02 10.69 -1.73
C ALA A 301 -12.51 9.54 -0.85
N THR A 302 -11.91 9.86 0.30
CA THR A 302 -11.18 8.93 1.17
C THR A 302 -11.87 8.63 2.51
N ALA A 303 -13.13 9.07 2.69
CA ALA A 303 -13.85 8.78 3.93
C ALA A 303 -13.83 7.26 4.28
N PRO A 304 -13.62 6.88 5.55
CA PRO A 304 -13.61 7.74 6.73
C PRO A 304 -12.24 8.38 7.05
N LEU A 305 -11.17 8.10 6.31
CA LEU A 305 -9.86 8.69 6.56
C LEU A 305 -9.80 10.15 6.08
N PRO A 306 -9.22 11.06 6.88
CA PRO A 306 -8.87 12.38 6.39
C PRO A 306 -7.73 12.27 5.35
N LEU A 307 -7.66 13.24 4.47
CA LEU A 307 -6.48 13.42 3.63
C LEU A 307 -5.33 13.97 4.50
N HIS A 308 -4.13 13.40 4.34
CA HIS A 308 -2.92 13.96 4.94
C HIS A 308 -2.75 15.44 4.53
N PRO A 309 -2.31 16.34 5.45
CA PRO A 309 -2.18 17.78 5.15
C PRO A 309 -1.40 18.06 3.86
N GLY A 310 -0.30 17.36 3.60
CA GLY A 310 0.48 17.47 2.36
C GLY A 310 -0.30 17.08 1.11
N ALA A 311 -1.07 15.99 1.18
CA ALA A 311 -1.93 15.56 0.07
C ALA A 311 -3.04 16.59 -0.18
N ALA A 312 -3.73 17.04 0.88
CA ALA A 312 -4.76 18.07 0.79
C ALA A 312 -4.23 19.37 0.20
N ALA A 313 -2.99 19.77 0.55
CA ALA A 313 -2.34 20.96 0.01
C ALA A 313 -2.11 20.82 -1.51
N TRP A 314 -1.65 19.67 -1.98
CA TRP A 314 -1.47 19.44 -3.40
C TRP A 314 -2.80 19.49 -4.16
N TYR A 315 -3.85 18.77 -3.67
CA TYR A 315 -5.16 18.76 -4.34
C TYR A 315 -5.80 20.15 -4.38
N ARG A 316 -5.62 20.97 -3.34
CA ARG A 316 -6.10 22.36 -3.37
C ARG A 316 -5.41 23.22 -4.43
N ALA A 317 -4.10 23.04 -4.61
CA ALA A 317 -3.31 23.75 -5.60
C ALA A 317 -3.55 23.26 -7.05
N ALA A 318 -3.89 21.98 -7.22
CA ALA A 318 -4.11 21.37 -8.54
C ALA A 318 -5.56 21.51 -9.04
N LYS A 319 -6.45 22.21 -8.33
CA LYS A 319 -7.81 22.51 -8.82
C LYS A 319 -7.70 23.36 -10.09
N PRO A 320 -8.40 22.94 -11.20
CA PRO A 320 -8.51 23.76 -12.39
C PRO A 320 -9.34 25.01 -12.15
#